data_ad3059ad43df4424f8c3618a82c8c091
#
_entry.id   ad3059ad43df4424f8c3618a82c8c091
#
_cell.length_a   1.000
_cell.length_b   1.000
_cell.length_c   1.000
_cell.angle_alpha   90.00
_cell.angle_beta   90.00
_cell.angle_gamma   90.00
#
_symmetry.space_group_name_H-M   'P 1'
#
loop_
_entity.id
_entity.type
_entity.pdbx_description
1 polymer ?
#
loop_
_entity_poly.entity_id
_entity_poly.type
_entity_poly.pdbx_seq_one_letter_code
_entity_poly.pdbx_strand_id
1 'polypeptide(L)'
;MWVLAESSWAFYYFVLGVQVPYPSLADVFYIGGYLPIIAGLGAYLWTFRVAMSMRRLGFAIVVVGIATSLAMAFVLPVEFAKNLSLVNLVTDMIYPVLDLVLLSLAILSLAIFYGGSIAKWWVLFGMGATLYVIADEFFLYQVAGGTYYNGGLDDLIFLLGYSVFALAFYAHRKEF
;
A
#
# COMPACT_ATOMS: atom_id res chain seq x y z
N MET A 1 9.39 7.75 6.13
CA MET A 1 9.86 6.36 6.02
C MET A 1 10.02 5.96 4.56
N TRP A 2 9.02 6.06 3.70
CA TRP A 2 9.12 5.65 2.28
C TRP A 2 10.19 6.41 1.49
N VAL A 3 10.41 7.71 1.74
CA VAL A 3 11.54 8.44 1.15
C VAL A 3 12.90 7.80 1.52
N LEU A 4 13.03 7.28 2.75
CA LEU A 4 14.24 6.56 3.16
C LEU A 4 14.36 5.21 2.47
N ALA A 5 13.25 4.53 2.23
CA ALA A 5 13.20 3.29 1.48
C ALA A 5 13.67 3.49 0.04
N GLU A 6 13.09 4.46 -0.68
CA GLU A 6 13.50 4.82 -2.04
C GLU A 6 14.97 5.27 -2.10
N SER A 7 15.40 6.05 -1.10
CA SER A 7 16.81 6.47 -1.01
C SER A 7 17.74 5.28 -0.79
N SER A 8 17.34 4.30 0.01
CA SER A 8 18.12 3.07 0.23
C SER A 8 18.18 2.23 -1.05
N TRP A 9 17.05 2.09 -1.76
CA TRP A 9 16.99 1.40 -3.05
C TRP A 9 17.92 2.06 -4.08
N ALA A 10 17.80 3.38 -4.23
CA ALA A 10 18.64 4.18 -5.14
C ALA A 10 20.12 4.10 -4.77
N PHE A 11 20.47 4.04 -3.49
CA PHE A 11 21.84 3.88 -3.02
C PHE A 11 22.45 2.54 -3.47
N TYR A 12 21.75 1.43 -3.30
CA TYR A 12 22.19 0.13 -3.79
C TYR A 12 22.40 0.15 -5.30
N TYR A 13 21.43 0.69 -6.03
CA TYR A 13 21.45 0.64 -7.49
C TYR A 13 22.45 1.60 -8.13
N PHE A 14 22.44 2.90 -7.74
CA PHE A 14 23.26 3.95 -8.39
C PHE A 14 24.62 4.14 -7.76
N VAL A 15 24.77 3.93 -6.45
CA VAL A 15 26.03 4.19 -5.74
C VAL A 15 26.86 2.93 -5.62
N LEU A 16 26.27 1.82 -5.22
CA LEU A 16 26.98 0.56 -5.08
C LEU A 16 27.05 -0.24 -6.40
N GLY A 17 26.20 0.08 -7.39
CA GLY A 17 26.14 -0.63 -8.67
C GLY A 17 25.75 -2.11 -8.55
N VAL A 18 25.00 -2.47 -7.51
CA VAL A 18 24.56 -3.84 -7.25
C VAL A 18 23.04 -3.95 -7.32
N GLN A 19 22.55 -5.16 -7.63
CA GLN A 19 21.14 -5.45 -7.42
C GLN A 19 20.82 -5.32 -5.93
N VAL A 20 19.64 -4.75 -5.64
CA VAL A 20 19.19 -4.57 -4.26
C VAL A 20 19.07 -5.94 -3.60
N PRO A 21 19.76 -6.20 -2.48
CA PRO A 21 19.59 -7.45 -1.76
C PRO A 21 18.15 -7.61 -1.29
N TYR A 22 17.69 -8.83 -1.20
CA TYR A 22 16.34 -9.10 -0.70
C TYR A 22 16.35 -10.21 0.38
N PRO A 23 15.80 -9.91 1.58
CA PRO A 23 15.40 -8.60 2.09
C PRO A 23 16.59 -7.64 2.29
N SER A 24 16.31 -6.32 2.29
CA SER A 24 17.30 -5.26 2.44
C SER A 24 16.92 -4.22 3.49
N LEU A 25 17.77 -3.22 3.67
CA LEU A 25 17.45 -2.05 4.49
C LEU A 25 16.25 -1.27 3.94
N ALA A 26 16.05 -1.29 2.62
CA ALA A 26 14.89 -0.64 2.01
C ALA A 26 13.58 -1.24 2.52
N ASP A 27 13.51 -2.58 2.66
CA ASP A 27 12.31 -3.28 3.16
C ASP A 27 11.95 -2.86 4.58
N VAL A 28 12.95 -2.64 5.45
CA VAL A 28 12.71 -2.13 6.81
C VAL A 28 12.01 -0.77 6.78
N PHE A 29 12.41 0.11 5.87
CA PHE A 29 11.81 1.43 5.72
C PHE A 29 10.47 1.39 4.99
N TYR A 30 10.28 0.52 3.99
CA TYR A 30 8.99 0.31 3.33
C TYR A 30 7.95 -0.18 4.33
N ILE A 31 8.21 -1.30 5.00
CA ILE A 31 7.34 -1.88 6.03
C ILE A 31 7.11 -0.90 7.17
N GLY A 32 8.17 -0.24 7.65
CA GLY A 32 8.09 0.78 8.70
C GLY A 32 7.24 1.99 8.31
N GLY A 33 7.08 2.28 7.02
CA GLY A 33 6.26 3.36 6.50
C GLY A 33 4.76 3.14 6.66
N TYR A 34 4.31 1.89 6.65
CA TYR A 34 2.90 1.55 6.87
C TYR A 34 2.44 1.88 8.29
N LEU A 35 3.30 1.67 9.29
CA LEU A 35 2.92 1.79 10.70
C LEU A 35 2.32 3.16 11.07
N PRO A 36 2.95 4.31 10.77
CA PRO A 36 2.37 5.60 11.09
C PRO A 36 1.10 5.91 10.31
N ILE A 37 0.98 5.44 9.05
CA ILE A 37 -0.22 5.63 8.24
C ILE A 37 -1.38 4.84 8.82
N ILE A 38 -1.18 3.55 9.09
CA ILE A 38 -2.19 2.66 9.67
C ILE A 38 -2.62 3.17 11.05
N ALA A 39 -1.67 3.57 11.90
CA ALA A 39 -1.97 4.14 13.21
C ALA A 39 -2.78 5.44 13.11
N GLY A 40 -2.40 6.34 12.20
CA GLY A 40 -3.12 7.59 11.97
C GLY A 40 -4.55 7.37 11.46
N LEU A 41 -4.72 6.50 10.46
CA LEU A 41 -6.04 6.13 9.93
C LEU A 41 -6.90 5.44 11.00
N GLY A 42 -6.32 4.52 11.74
CA GLY A 42 -7.00 3.82 12.84
C GLY A 42 -7.49 4.79 13.93
N ALA A 43 -6.65 5.73 14.35
CA ALA A 43 -7.02 6.77 15.31
C ALA A 43 -8.13 7.68 14.77
N TYR A 44 -8.06 8.05 13.49
CA TYR A 44 -9.07 8.86 12.82
C TYR A 44 -10.42 8.12 12.77
N LEU A 45 -10.44 6.87 12.32
CA LEU A 45 -11.63 6.03 12.27
C LEU A 45 -12.22 5.81 13.67
N TRP A 46 -11.38 5.59 14.68
CA TRP A 46 -11.83 5.45 16.07
C TRP A 46 -12.56 6.69 16.56
N THR A 47 -12.05 7.87 16.24
CA THR A 47 -12.67 9.16 16.61
C THR A 47 -14.06 9.32 15.97
N PHE A 48 -14.21 8.91 14.71
CA PHE A 48 -15.45 9.10 13.95
C PHE A 48 -16.33 7.83 13.86
N ARG A 49 -16.06 6.79 14.65
CA ARG A 49 -16.80 5.51 14.61
C ARG A 49 -18.33 5.65 14.78
N VAL A 50 -18.78 6.68 15.48
CA VAL A 50 -20.21 6.95 15.72
C VAL A 50 -20.94 7.37 14.43
N ALA A 51 -20.23 7.94 13.45
CA ALA A 51 -20.78 8.34 12.16
C ALA A 51 -20.96 7.16 11.18
N MET A 52 -20.49 5.96 11.54
CA MET A 52 -20.51 4.78 10.69
C MET A 52 -21.90 4.12 10.71
N SER A 53 -22.60 4.12 9.58
CA SER A 53 -23.83 3.37 9.43
C SER A 53 -23.54 1.89 9.13
N MET A 54 -24.38 0.97 9.64
CA MET A 54 -24.24 -0.47 9.39
C MET A 54 -24.26 -0.83 7.90
N ARG A 55 -25.02 -0.09 7.09
CA ARG A 55 -25.05 -0.29 5.64
C ARG A 55 -23.71 0.03 4.98
N ARG A 56 -23.07 1.16 5.37
CA ARG A 56 -21.75 1.56 4.85
C ARG A 56 -20.66 0.59 5.30
N LEU A 57 -20.71 0.16 6.55
CA LEU A 57 -19.80 -0.85 7.08
C LEU A 57 -19.93 -2.17 6.31
N GLY A 58 -21.16 -2.67 6.10
CA GLY A 58 -21.41 -3.88 5.33
C GLY A 58 -20.88 -3.79 3.90
N PHE A 59 -21.10 -2.66 3.21
CA PHE A 59 -20.53 -2.41 1.88
C PHE A 59 -18.99 -2.45 1.89
N ALA A 60 -18.37 -1.75 2.84
CA ALA A 60 -16.90 -1.72 2.97
C ALA A 60 -16.34 -3.13 3.22
N ILE A 61 -16.96 -3.92 4.11
CA ILE A 61 -16.55 -5.31 4.37
C ILE A 61 -16.61 -6.17 3.10
N VAL A 62 -17.67 -6.04 2.30
CA VAL A 62 -17.81 -6.79 1.04
C VAL A 62 -16.70 -6.39 0.05
N VAL A 63 -16.45 -5.09 -0.13
CA VAL A 63 -15.42 -4.59 -1.05
C VAL A 63 -14.03 -5.05 -0.60
N VAL A 64 -13.72 -4.92 0.69
CA VAL A 64 -12.45 -5.43 1.26
C VAL A 64 -12.34 -6.94 1.08
N GLY A 65 -13.39 -7.70 1.36
CA GLY A 65 -13.40 -9.15 1.19
C GLY A 65 -13.11 -9.58 -0.25
N ILE A 66 -13.70 -8.88 -1.23
CA ILE A 66 -13.42 -9.13 -2.66
C ILE A 66 -11.97 -8.78 -2.98
N ALA A 67 -11.48 -7.62 -2.57
CA ALA A 67 -10.11 -7.19 -2.82
C ALA A 67 -9.10 -8.17 -2.21
N THR A 68 -9.31 -8.60 -0.95
CA THR A 68 -8.48 -9.60 -0.28
C THR A 68 -8.48 -10.93 -1.03
N SER A 69 -9.66 -11.41 -1.46
CA SER A 69 -9.76 -12.67 -2.19
C SER A 69 -9.02 -12.62 -3.52
N LEU A 70 -9.11 -11.50 -4.24
CA LEU A 70 -8.38 -11.30 -5.49
C LEU A 70 -6.87 -11.25 -5.27
N ALA A 71 -6.39 -10.42 -4.32
CA ALA A 71 -4.97 -10.32 -4.00
C ALA A 71 -4.39 -11.70 -3.62
N MET A 72 -5.04 -12.43 -2.73
CA MET A 72 -4.60 -13.77 -2.34
C MET A 72 -4.62 -14.77 -3.50
N ALA A 73 -5.58 -14.68 -4.42
CA ALA A 73 -5.63 -15.56 -5.58
C ALA A 73 -4.44 -15.34 -6.53
N PHE A 74 -3.87 -14.14 -6.59
CA PHE A 74 -2.68 -13.84 -7.39
C PHE A 74 -1.38 -14.11 -6.65
N VAL A 75 -1.28 -13.73 -5.38
CA VAL A 75 -0.04 -13.82 -4.57
C VAL A 75 0.28 -15.26 -4.18
N LEU A 76 -0.68 -16.01 -3.62
CA LEU A 76 -0.40 -17.32 -3.07
C LEU A 76 0.19 -18.32 -4.08
N PRO A 77 -0.31 -18.48 -5.32
CA PRO A 77 0.28 -19.42 -6.29
C PRO A 77 1.72 -19.07 -6.64
N VAL A 78 2.04 -17.77 -6.70
CA VAL A 78 3.38 -17.28 -7.02
C VAL A 78 4.35 -17.58 -5.89
N GLU A 79 3.97 -17.30 -4.64
CA GLU A 79 4.81 -17.50 -3.47
C GLU A 79 5.05 -18.99 -3.16
N PHE A 80 4.01 -19.82 -3.27
CA PHE A 80 4.15 -21.26 -3.04
C PHE A 80 4.92 -21.99 -4.15
N ALA A 81 5.03 -21.41 -5.34
CA ALA A 81 5.85 -21.97 -6.41
C ALA A 81 7.35 -21.77 -6.22
N LYS A 82 7.77 -20.85 -5.33
CA LYS A 82 9.15 -20.53 -5.03
C LYS A 82 9.65 -21.39 -3.87
N ASN A 83 10.84 -22.01 -4.00
CA ASN A 83 11.56 -22.60 -2.85
C ASN A 83 12.29 -21.48 -2.08
N LEU A 84 11.53 -20.63 -1.39
CA LEU A 84 12.07 -19.48 -0.67
C LEU A 84 12.61 -19.88 0.71
N SER A 85 13.60 -19.10 1.18
CA SER A 85 13.96 -19.13 2.58
C SER A 85 12.79 -18.62 3.44
N LEU A 86 12.69 -19.06 4.69
CA LEU A 86 11.64 -18.60 5.60
C LEU A 86 11.61 -17.07 5.74
N VAL A 87 12.78 -16.44 5.73
CA VAL A 87 12.89 -14.97 5.83
C VAL A 87 12.28 -14.28 4.62
N ASN A 88 12.58 -14.75 3.42
CA ASN A 88 12.03 -14.21 2.19
C ASN A 88 10.51 -14.39 2.14
N LEU A 89 10.02 -15.60 2.46
CA LEU A 89 8.59 -15.88 2.49
C LEU A 89 7.84 -14.97 3.47
N VAL A 90 8.38 -14.76 4.67
CA VAL A 90 7.78 -13.86 5.66
C VAL A 90 7.78 -12.42 5.17
N THR A 91 8.87 -11.97 4.55
CA THR A 91 8.94 -10.60 3.99
C THR A 91 7.94 -10.43 2.85
N ASP A 92 7.88 -11.38 1.90
CA ASP A 92 6.93 -11.37 0.78
C ASP A 92 5.47 -11.35 1.26
N MET A 93 5.15 -12.06 2.34
CA MET A 93 3.78 -12.10 2.90
C MET A 93 3.39 -10.87 3.71
N ILE A 94 4.36 -10.15 4.29
CA ILE A 94 4.08 -8.92 5.07
C ILE A 94 3.50 -7.83 4.18
N TYR A 95 4.01 -7.64 2.96
CA TYR A 95 3.56 -6.58 2.05
C TYR A 95 2.07 -6.70 1.70
N PRO A 96 1.58 -7.80 1.12
CA PRO A 96 0.15 -7.94 0.83
C PRO A 96 -0.76 -7.78 2.06
N VAL A 97 -0.29 -8.23 3.24
CA VAL A 97 -1.05 -8.06 4.49
C VAL A 97 -1.15 -6.59 4.87
N LEU A 98 -0.06 -5.84 4.82
CA LEU A 98 -0.06 -4.40 5.13
C LEU A 98 -0.86 -3.60 4.10
N ASP A 99 -0.79 -3.97 2.83
CA ASP A 99 -1.57 -3.40 1.75
C ASP A 99 -3.07 -3.57 1.96
N LEU A 100 -3.48 -4.78 2.33
CA LEU A 100 -4.88 -5.06 2.63
C LEU A 100 -5.37 -4.28 3.85
N VAL A 101 -4.54 -4.13 4.88
CA VAL A 101 -4.87 -3.28 6.04
C VAL A 101 -5.00 -1.83 5.62
N LEU A 102 -4.05 -1.30 4.86
CA LEU A 102 -4.07 0.08 4.37
C LEU A 102 -5.31 0.35 3.50
N LEU A 103 -5.56 -0.51 2.52
CA LEU A 103 -6.70 -0.39 1.61
C LEU A 103 -8.04 -0.52 2.36
N SER A 104 -8.13 -1.43 3.33
CA SER A 104 -9.31 -1.59 4.18
C SER A 104 -9.63 -0.32 4.95
N LEU A 105 -8.62 0.28 5.59
CA LEU A 105 -8.77 1.52 6.34
C LEU A 105 -9.13 2.70 5.41
N ALA A 106 -8.56 2.76 4.21
CA ALA A 106 -8.87 3.78 3.21
C ALA A 106 -10.34 3.66 2.74
N ILE A 107 -10.82 2.46 2.43
CA ILE A 107 -12.22 2.20 2.01
C ILE A 107 -13.19 2.52 3.15
N LEU A 108 -12.90 2.11 4.39
CA LEU A 108 -13.73 2.42 5.55
C LEU A 108 -13.82 3.93 5.78
N SER A 109 -12.69 4.63 5.67
CA SER A 109 -12.64 6.08 5.81
C SER A 109 -13.47 6.77 4.73
N LEU A 110 -13.30 6.36 3.47
CA LEU A 110 -14.09 6.88 2.36
C LEU A 110 -15.60 6.63 2.59
N ALA A 111 -15.99 5.44 3.06
CA ALA A 111 -17.38 5.11 3.34
C ALA A 111 -18.02 5.98 4.43
N ILE A 112 -17.21 6.41 5.43
CA ILE A 112 -17.69 7.32 6.49
C ILE A 112 -17.85 8.75 5.97
N PHE A 113 -16.85 9.25 5.23
CA PHE A 113 -16.73 10.67 4.87
C PHE A 113 -17.27 11.00 3.49
N TYR A 114 -17.77 10.02 2.74
CA TYR A 114 -18.32 10.24 1.40
C TYR A 114 -19.53 11.22 1.45
N GLY A 115 -19.45 12.26 0.62
CA GLY A 115 -20.45 13.32 0.55
C GLY A 115 -20.29 14.44 1.58
N GLY A 116 -19.32 14.36 2.49
CA GLY A 116 -18.95 15.45 3.41
C GLY A 116 -17.97 16.45 2.82
N SER A 117 -17.73 17.55 3.54
CA SER A 117 -16.76 18.60 3.13
C SER A 117 -15.35 18.06 2.91
N ILE A 118 -14.94 17.05 3.70
CA ILE A 118 -13.62 16.43 3.64
C ILE A 118 -13.54 15.21 2.71
N ALA A 119 -14.61 14.92 1.94
CA ALA A 119 -14.68 13.75 1.06
C ALA A 119 -13.55 13.74 0.01
N LYS A 120 -13.15 14.92 -0.48
CA LYS A 120 -12.16 15.05 -1.54
C LYS A 120 -10.80 14.42 -1.18
N TRP A 121 -10.29 14.70 0.03
CA TRP A 121 -8.99 14.15 0.40
C TRP A 121 -9.08 12.64 0.68
N TRP A 122 -10.24 12.15 1.18
CA TRP A 122 -10.46 10.71 1.35
C TRP A 122 -10.53 9.95 0.02
N VAL A 123 -11.14 10.56 -1.01
CA VAL A 123 -11.13 10.01 -2.37
C VAL A 123 -9.70 9.94 -2.91
N LEU A 124 -8.95 11.03 -2.80
CA LEU A 124 -7.55 11.06 -3.23
C LEU A 124 -6.71 10.04 -2.45
N PHE A 125 -6.89 9.97 -1.14
CA PHE A 125 -6.18 9.00 -0.31
C PHE A 125 -6.50 7.55 -0.72
N GLY A 126 -7.76 7.23 -0.94
CA GLY A 126 -8.19 5.92 -1.44
C GLY A 126 -7.63 5.58 -2.82
N MET A 127 -7.58 6.57 -3.73
CA MET A 127 -6.93 6.39 -5.04
C MET A 127 -5.44 6.12 -4.89
N GLY A 128 -4.73 6.88 -4.04
CA GLY A 128 -3.32 6.67 -3.75
C GLY A 128 -3.05 5.27 -3.18
N ALA A 129 -3.84 4.84 -2.20
CA ALA A 129 -3.74 3.49 -1.62
C ALA A 129 -4.00 2.40 -2.66
N THR A 130 -5.00 2.58 -3.53
CA THR A 130 -5.29 1.61 -4.60
C THR A 130 -4.14 1.50 -5.60
N LEU A 131 -3.58 2.65 -6.05
CA LEU A 131 -2.43 2.65 -6.96
C LEU A 131 -1.21 1.99 -6.32
N TYR A 132 -0.97 2.27 -5.03
CA TYR A 132 0.15 1.71 -4.30
C TYR A 132 0.05 0.18 -4.20
N VAL A 133 -1.11 -0.34 -3.81
CA VAL A 133 -1.37 -1.79 -3.75
C VAL A 133 -1.23 -2.45 -5.12
N ILE A 134 -1.76 -1.83 -6.19
CA ILE A 134 -1.58 -2.34 -7.56
C ILE A 134 -0.10 -2.41 -7.95
N ALA A 135 0.69 -1.39 -7.57
CA ALA A 135 2.12 -1.36 -7.86
C ALA A 135 2.88 -2.47 -7.11
N ASP A 136 2.57 -2.68 -5.81
CA ASP A 136 3.19 -3.74 -5.01
C ASP A 136 2.87 -5.14 -5.56
N GLU A 137 1.62 -5.43 -5.89
CA GLU A 137 1.22 -6.71 -6.49
C GLU A 137 1.87 -6.93 -7.87
N PHE A 138 1.99 -5.86 -8.66
CA PHE A 138 2.62 -5.95 -9.98
C PHE A 138 4.14 -6.15 -9.86
N PHE A 139 4.78 -5.44 -8.93
CA PHE A 139 6.19 -5.64 -8.59
C PHE A 139 6.45 -7.09 -8.16
N LEU A 140 5.65 -7.61 -7.22
CA LEU A 140 5.77 -8.98 -6.73
C LEU A 140 5.65 -9.99 -7.89
N TYR A 141 4.66 -9.80 -8.77
CA TYR A 141 4.48 -10.63 -9.95
C TYR A 141 5.70 -10.60 -10.90
N GLN A 142 6.25 -9.42 -11.17
CA GLN A 142 7.41 -9.25 -12.05
C GLN A 142 8.68 -9.86 -11.43
N VAL A 143 8.93 -9.64 -10.14
CA VAL A 143 10.06 -10.24 -9.43
C VAL A 143 9.96 -11.75 -9.45
N ALA A 144 8.77 -12.30 -9.20
CA ALA A 144 8.55 -13.74 -9.27
C ALA A 144 8.78 -14.33 -10.67
N GLY A 145 8.36 -13.61 -11.70
CA GLY A 145 8.57 -14.00 -13.09
C GLY A 145 9.96 -13.71 -13.64
N GLY A 146 10.84 -13.07 -12.87
CA GLY A 146 12.16 -12.65 -13.33
C GLY A 146 12.13 -11.57 -14.42
N THR A 147 11.05 -10.80 -14.50
CA THR A 147 10.82 -9.78 -15.55
C THR A 147 10.94 -8.35 -15.00
N TYR A 148 11.16 -8.20 -13.69
CA TYR A 148 11.35 -6.89 -13.09
C TYR A 148 12.62 -6.19 -13.60
N TYR A 149 12.50 -4.90 -13.87
CA TYR A 149 13.62 -4.00 -14.15
C TYR A 149 13.33 -2.60 -13.60
N ASN A 150 14.35 -1.92 -13.08
CA ASN A 150 14.22 -0.56 -12.56
C ASN A 150 13.79 0.42 -13.65
N GLY A 151 12.82 1.27 -13.37
CA GLY A 151 12.18 2.18 -14.33
C GLY A 151 11.04 1.53 -15.11
N GLY A 152 10.53 0.41 -14.64
CA GLY A 152 9.39 -0.30 -15.19
C GLY A 152 8.04 0.39 -14.98
N LEU A 153 6.98 -0.28 -15.42
CA LEU A 153 5.63 0.23 -15.28
C LEU A 153 5.17 0.27 -13.81
N ASP A 154 5.60 -0.68 -13.02
CA ASP A 154 5.38 -0.75 -11.57
C ASP A 154 5.97 0.47 -10.85
N ASP A 155 7.22 0.85 -11.16
CA ASP A 155 7.86 2.05 -10.61
C ASP A 155 7.07 3.32 -10.96
N LEU A 156 6.54 3.40 -12.21
CA LEU A 156 5.69 4.51 -12.61
C LEU A 156 4.38 4.55 -11.79
N ILE A 157 3.76 3.41 -11.55
CA ILE A 157 2.53 3.32 -10.74
C ILE A 157 2.80 3.71 -9.30
N PHE A 158 3.95 3.31 -8.70
CA PHE A 158 4.38 3.78 -7.38
C PHE A 158 4.51 5.31 -7.33
N LEU A 159 5.20 5.91 -8.31
CA LEU A 159 5.35 7.37 -8.37
C LEU A 159 4.01 8.10 -8.48
N LEU A 160 3.06 7.56 -9.26
CA LEU A 160 1.70 8.09 -9.33
C LEU A 160 0.99 7.95 -7.98
N GLY A 161 1.11 6.81 -7.30
CA GLY A 161 0.56 6.57 -5.96
C GLY A 161 1.09 7.59 -4.94
N TYR A 162 2.40 7.79 -4.87
CA TYR A 162 3.02 8.80 -4.00
C TYR A 162 2.56 10.22 -4.32
N SER A 163 2.42 10.54 -5.61
CA SER A 163 1.94 11.86 -6.04
C SER A 163 0.50 12.10 -5.60
N VAL A 164 -0.36 11.09 -5.72
CA VAL A 164 -1.76 11.17 -5.29
C VAL A 164 -1.86 11.24 -3.76
N PHE A 165 -1.04 10.52 -3.00
CA PHE A 165 -0.95 10.68 -1.55
C PHE A 165 -0.54 12.10 -1.15
N ALA A 166 0.48 12.68 -1.82
CA ALA A 166 0.89 14.05 -1.57
C ALA A 166 -0.25 15.06 -1.83
N LEU A 167 -1.02 14.86 -2.91
CA LEU A 167 -2.21 15.67 -3.21
C LEU A 167 -3.31 15.47 -2.16
N ALA A 168 -3.51 14.25 -1.65
CA ALA A 168 -4.46 13.98 -0.58
C ALA A 168 -4.09 14.76 0.70
N PHE A 169 -2.85 14.66 1.15
CA PHE A 169 -2.38 15.39 2.34
C PHE A 169 -2.41 16.91 2.14
N TYR A 170 -2.11 17.40 0.94
CA TYR A 170 -2.23 18.81 0.62
C TYR A 170 -3.68 19.29 0.68
N ALA A 171 -4.62 18.50 0.13
CA ALA A 171 -6.05 18.80 0.20
C ALA A 171 -6.54 18.81 1.66
N HIS A 172 -6.13 17.82 2.47
CA HIS A 172 -6.45 17.76 3.89
C HIS A 172 -6.01 19.03 4.63
N ARG A 173 -4.75 19.46 4.44
CA ARG A 173 -4.23 20.68 5.09
C ARG A 173 -5.02 21.95 4.75
N LYS A 174 -5.64 22.01 3.57
CA LYS A 174 -6.43 23.19 3.15
C LYS A 174 -7.84 23.24 3.73
N GLU A 175 -8.35 22.11 4.19
CA GLU A 175 -9.70 21.99 4.74
C GLU A 175 -9.73 22.20 6.27
N PHE A 176 -8.55 22.25 6.91
CA PHE A 176 -8.32 22.56 8.33
C PHE A 176 -7.35 23.74 8.50
#